data_29f1285b7ab4d5ad2dc84199b4203744
#
_entry.id   29f1285b7ab4d5ad2dc84199b4203744
#
_cell.length_a   1.000
_cell.length_b   1.000
_cell.length_c   1.000
_cell.angle_alpha   90.00
_cell.angle_beta   90.00
_cell.angle_gamma   90.00
#
_symmetry.space_group_name_H-M   'P 1'
#
loop_
_entity.id
_entity.type
_entity.pdbx_description
1 polymer ?
#
loop_
_entity_poly.entity_id
_entity_poly.type
_entity_poly.pdbx_seq_one_letter_code
_entity_poly.pdbx_strand_id
1 'polypeptide(L)'
;MATALAILKWLGIGLGLFVLIVVVGFLVVPPATRSLTDAWGATAEEVATSLPGDELFPAQREVSTKAVSIDAPPDVVYALIQQMGQHRAGWYGWDWFYRATGSADFVDGRFSERIVPELQGVQVGDTIHINDMVAYEVVRADPGEAFVMVAGTLTADHLGTGSVPETWSENSMAWVLRPTAAGGTRLILRMRADGSESGFARWVWNGPLNFGGALFSRKTMIGIKRTAETLASAR
;
A
#
# COMPACT_ATOMS: atom_id res chain seq x y z
N MET A 1 14.94 22.98 -46.54
CA MET A 1 15.82 23.09 -45.36
C MET A 1 15.20 23.92 -44.24
N ALA A 2 14.70 25.14 -44.50
CA ALA A 2 14.13 26.00 -43.45
C ALA A 2 12.91 25.39 -42.69
N THR A 3 11.99 24.72 -43.40
CA THR A 3 10.82 24.05 -42.85
C THR A 3 11.18 22.88 -41.94
N ALA A 4 12.18 22.08 -42.31
CA ALA A 4 12.63 20.94 -41.46
C ALA A 4 13.29 21.42 -40.15
N LEU A 5 14.07 22.50 -40.21
CA LEU A 5 14.67 23.15 -39.05
C LEU A 5 13.59 23.74 -38.12
N ALA A 6 12.55 24.36 -38.68
CA ALA A 6 11.43 24.86 -37.89
C ALA A 6 10.65 23.72 -37.16
N ILE A 7 10.39 22.62 -37.86
CA ILE A 7 9.74 21.44 -37.27
C ILE A 7 10.58 20.86 -36.12
N LEU A 8 11.89 20.66 -36.35
CA LEU A 8 12.82 20.19 -35.32
C LEU A 8 12.86 21.10 -34.09
N LYS A 9 12.84 22.43 -34.31
CA LYS A 9 12.78 23.40 -33.21
C LYS A 9 11.51 23.27 -32.38
N TRP A 10 10.35 23.17 -33.02
CA TRP A 10 9.07 23.04 -32.32
C TRP A 10 8.93 21.69 -31.62
N LEU A 11 9.44 20.60 -32.21
CA LEU A 11 9.52 19.30 -31.53
C LEU A 11 10.42 19.35 -30.29
N GLY A 12 11.58 20.03 -30.40
CA GLY A 12 12.47 20.21 -29.23
C GLY A 12 11.84 21.05 -28.12
N ILE A 13 11.13 22.14 -28.46
CA ILE A 13 10.39 22.94 -27.47
C ILE A 13 9.26 22.14 -26.83
N GLY A 14 8.49 21.40 -27.62
CA GLY A 14 7.42 20.55 -27.14
C GLY A 14 7.92 19.45 -26.14
N LEU A 15 9.02 18.79 -26.51
CA LEU A 15 9.67 17.82 -25.66
C LEU A 15 10.20 18.46 -24.37
N GLY A 16 10.87 19.62 -24.47
CA GLY A 16 11.37 20.35 -23.30
C GLY A 16 10.27 20.79 -22.35
N LEU A 17 9.14 21.30 -22.87
CA LEU A 17 7.96 21.63 -22.08
C LEU A 17 7.32 20.40 -21.45
N PHE A 18 7.22 19.30 -22.17
CA PHE A 18 6.71 18.03 -21.63
C PHE A 18 7.58 17.54 -20.48
N VAL A 19 8.90 17.50 -20.65
CA VAL A 19 9.83 17.12 -19.58
C VAL A 19 9.72 18.05 -18.38
N LEU A 20 9.61 19.37 -18.61
CA LEU A 20 9.43 20.34 -17.53
C LEU A 20 8.13 20.09 -16.75
N ILE A 21 7.02 19.86 -17.43
CA ILE A 21 5.72 19.56 -16.79
C ILE A 21 5.82 18.27 -15.97
N VAL A 22 6.45 17.21 -16.51
CA VAL A 22 6.65 15.95 -15.79
C VAL A 22 7.52 16.16 -14.55
N VAL A 23 8.64 16.88 -14.68
CA VAL A 23 9.56 17.16 -13.57
C VAL A 23 8.87 18.01 -12.50
N VAL A 24 8.21 19.10 -12.90
CA VAL A 24 7.46 19.95 -11.94
C VAL A 24 6.33 19.16 -11.28
N GLY A 25 5.57 18.37 -12.05
CA GLY A 25 4.54 17.49 -11.51
C GLY A 25 5.11 16.51 -10.50
N PHE A 26 6.23 15.89 -10.79
CA PHE A 26 6.91 14.94 -9.91
C PHE A 26 7.50 15.60 -8.64
N LEU A 27 7.92 16.86 -8.71
CA LEU A 27 8.50 17.60 -7.59
C LEU A 27 7.45 18.28 -6.70
N VAL A 28 6.37 18.77 -7.27
CA VAL A 28 5.41 19.65 -6.60
C VAL A 28 4.15 18.91 -6.13
N VAL A 29 3.61 18.03 -6.98
CA VAL A 29 2.33 17.36 -6.68
C VAL A 29 2.40 16.47 -5.43
N PRO A 30 3.42 15.61 -5.23
CA PRO A 30 3.49 14.76 -4.06
C PRO A 30 3.49 15.54 -2.73
N PRO A 31 4.37 16.51 -2.49
CA PRO A 31 4.37 17.26 -1.25
C PRO A 31 3.11 18.12 -1.07
N ALA A 32 2.56 18.69 -2.15
CA ALA A 32 1.36 19.52 -2.09
C ALA A 32 0.07 18.75 -1.76
N THR A 33 0.05 17.45 -2.08
CA THR A 33 -1.13 16.57 -1.85
C THR A 33 -0.97 15.63 -0.67
N ARG A 34 0.14 15.68 0.03
CA ARG A 34 0.49 14.72 1.09
C ARG A 34 -0.59 14.62 2.16
N SER A 35 -1.11 15.72 2.67
CA SER A 35 -2.17 15.72 3.68
C SER A 35 -3.45 15.02 3.22
N LEU A 36 -3.75 15.06 1.91
CA LEU A 36 -4.91 14.40 1.32
C LEU A 36 -4.67 12.91 1.05
N THR A 37 -3.43 12.54 0.73
CA THR A 37 -3.08 11.15 0.42
C THR A 37 -2.81 10.33 1.67
N ASP A 38 -2.19 10.93 2.70
CA ASP A 38 -1.81 10.22 3.91
C ASP A 38 -3.00 9.97 4.86
N ALA A 39 -4.07 10.77 4.76
CA ALA A 39 -5.28 10.60 5.58
C ALA A 39 -6.54 10.35 4.74
N TRP A 40 -6.41 9.76 3.55
CA TRP A 40 -7.56 9.55 2.68
C TRP A 40 -8.67 8.73 3.34
N GLY A 41 -9.86 9.34 3.47
CA GLY A 41 -11.06 8.73 4.02
C GLY A 41 -11.03 8.45 5.52
N ALA A 42 -9.89 8.66 6.21
CA ALA A 42 -9.78 8.52 7.65
C ALA A 42 -10.28 9.77 8.38
N THR A 43 -10.86 9.61 9.56
CA THR A 43 -11.19 10.70 10.46
C THR A 43 -9.97 11.16 11.25
N ALA A 44 -10.02 12.38 11.81
CA ALA A 44 -8.93 12.86 12.67
C ALA A 44 -8.71 11.95 13.90
N GLU A 45 -9.78 11.36 14.44
CA GLU A 45 -9.71 10.40 15.53
C GLU A 45 -8.99 9.11 15.12
N GLU A 46 -9.32 8.56 13.94
CA GLU A 46 -8.65 7.35 13.40
C GLU A 46 -7.16 7.58 13.14
N VAL A 47 -6.80 8.80 12.73
CA VAL A 47 -5.39 9.18 12.54
C VAL A 47 -4.66 9.27 13.88
N ALA A 48 -5.29 9.82 14.92
CA ALA A 48 -4.69 10.05 16.22
C ALA A 48 -4.68 8.82 17.14
N THR A 49 -5.61 7.87 16.91
CA THR A 49 -5.73 6.67 17.76
C THR A 49 -4.59 5.69 17.48
N SER A 50 -4.06 5.08 18.54
CA SER A 50 -3.13 3.96 18.43
C SER A 50 -3.85 2.75 17.84
N LEU A 51 -3.23 2.11 16.84
CA LEU A 51 -3.74 0.95 16.14
C LEU A 51 -2.81 -0.26 16.35
N PRO A 52 -3.34 -1.48 16.20
CA PRO A 52 -2.51 -2.70 16.20
C PRO A 52 -1.33 -2.57 15.24
N GLY A 53 -0.11 -2.85 15.71
CA GLY A 53 1.14 -2.72 14.95
C GLY A 53 1.86 -1.39 15.14
N ASP A 54 1.26 -0.37 15.76
CA ASP A 54 1.93 0.89 16.06
C ASP A 54 3.05 0.72 17.10
N GLU A 55 2.94 -0.29 17.96
CA GLU A 55 3.91 -0.67 18.99
C GLU A 55 5.21 -1.25 18.41
N LEU A 56 5.16 -1.81 17.20
CA LEU A 56 6.33 -2.46 16.58
C LEU A 56 7.43 -1.44 16.26
N PHE A 57 7.02 -0.27 15.78
CA PHE A 57 7.93 0.79 15.35
C PHE A 57 7.42 2.15 15.85
N PRO A 58 7.58 2.47 17.14
CA PRO A 58 6.95 3.66 17.73
C PRO A 58 7.53 4.99 17.26
N ALA A 59 8.77 5.01 16.78
CA ALA A 59 9.49 6.23 16.40
C ALA A 59 9.53 6.50 14.88
N GLN A 60 8.65 5.88 14.10
CA GLN A 60 8.65 6.03 12.64
C GLN A 60 8.30 7.44 12.19
N ARG A 61 9.06 7.94 11.20
CA ARG A 61 8.95 9.29 10.65
C ARG A 61 7.82 9.47 9.66
N GLU A 62 7.45 8.40 8.95
CA GLU A 62 6.41 8.41 7.94
C GLU A 62 5.23 7.57 8.40
N VAL A 63 4.09 8.21 8.57
CA VAL A 63 2.84 7.54 8.97
C VAL A 63 1.72 7.99 8.04
N SER A 64 0.99 7.04 7.49
CA SER A 64 -0.26 7.32 6.77
C SER A 64 -1.38 6.43 7.27
N THR A 65 -2.60 6.99 7.34
CA THR A 65 -3.80 6.30 7.80
C THR A 65 -4.91 6.53 6.80
N LYS A 66 -5.35 5.47 6.16
CA LYS A 66 -6.45 5.52 5.19
C LYS A 66 -7.62 4.70 5.70
N ALA A 67 -8.85 5.09 5.34
CA ALA A 67 -10.00 4.32 5.79
C ALA A 67 -11.14 4.35 4.77
N VAL A 68 -11.94 3.28 4.76
CA VAL A 68 -13.14 3.15 3.93
C VAL A 68 -14.20 2.34 4.68
N SER A 69 -15.46 2.73 4.53
CA SER A 69 -16.58 1.91 5.01
C SER A 69 -17.03 0.95 3.91
N ILE A 70 -17.28 -0.29 4.30
CA ILE A 70 -17.60 -1.42 3.44
C ILE A 70 -18.91 -2.04 3.94
N ASP A 71 -19.89 -2.21 3.06
CA ASP A 71 -21.18 -2.84 3.37
C ASP A 71 -21.08 -4.38 3.26
N ALA A 72 -20.12 -4.92 3.99
CA ALA A 72 -19.89 -6.36 4.13
C ALA A 72 -19.33 -6.66 5.53
N PRO A 73 -19.63 -7.84 6.10
CA PRO A 73 -19.18 -8.18 7.45
C PRO A 73 -17.66 -8.39 7.52
N PRO A 74 -17.05 -8.22 8.71
CA PRO A 74 -15.59 -8.26 8.89
C PRO A 74 -14.93 -9.57 8.45
N ASP A 75 -15.60 -10.71 8.58
CA ASP A 75 -15.10 -12.02 8.13
C ASP A 75 -14.84 -12.07 6.62
N VAL A 76 -15.76 -11.49 5.82
CA VAL A 76 -15.59 -11.40 4.36
C VAL A 76 -14.43 -10.49 4.00
N VAL A 77 -14.34 -9.32 4.63
CA VAL A 77 -13.26 -8.35 4.37
C VAL A 77 -11.91 -8.93 4.77
N TYR A 78 -11.82 -9.57 5.94
CA TYR A 78 -10.62 -10.22 6.42
C TYR A 78 -10.15 -11.34 5.48
N ALA A 79 -11.08 -12.18 5.01
CA ALA A 79 -10.77 -13.25 4.07
C ALA A 79 -10.12 -12.71 2.78
N LEU A 80 -10.55 -11.55 2.28
CA LEU A 80 -9.92 -10.90 1.12
C LEU A 80 -8.55 -10.32 1.44
N ILE A 81 -8.35 -9.79 2.65
CA ILE A 81 -7.06 -9.21 3.07
C ILE A 81 -6.00 -10.30 3.19
N GLN A 82 -6.28 -11.39 3.91
CA GLN A 82 -5.29 -12.43 4.16
C GLN A 82 -4.87 -13.19 2.89
N GLN A 83 -5.69 -13.20 1.83
CA GLN A 83 -5.35 -13.86 0.58
C GLN A 83 -4.58 -12.98 -0.41
N MET A 84 -4.34 -11.68 -0.11
CA MET A 84 -3.56 -10.78 -0.97
C MET A 84 -2.13 -11.30 -1.19
N GLY A 85 -1.52 -10.86 -2.29
CA GLY A 85 -0.11 -11.10 -2.59
C GLY A 85 0.13 -11.61 -4.01
N GLN A 86 1.41 -11.60 -4.41
CA GLN A 86 1.93 -12.28 -5.59
C GLN A 86 1.85 -13.81 -5.37
N HIS A 87 1.62 -14.59 -6.41
CA HIS A 87 1.32 -16.04 -6.36
C HIS A 87 0.08 -16.38 -5.51
N ARG A 88 -0.73 -15.38 -5.16
CA ARG A 88 -1.94 -15.46 -4.35
C ARG A 88 -3.12 -14.82 -5.08
N ALA A 89 -4.03 -14.19 -4.37
CA ALA A 89 -5.22 -13.57 -4.96
C ALA A 89 -4.99 -12.20 -5.62
N GLY A 90 -3.76 -11.69 -5.64
CA GLY A 90 -3.42 -10.35 -6.13
C GLY A 90 -3.67 -9.25 -5.10
N TRP A 91 -3.58 -7.99 -5.53
CA TRP A 91 -3.60 -6.82 -4.64
C TRP A 91 -4.86 -5.97 -4.76
N TYR A 92 -5.89 -6.43 -5.46
CA TYR A 92 -7.15 -5.69 -5.72
C TYR A 92 -6.94 -4.30 -6.35
N GLY A 93 -5.77 -4.09 -6.96
CA GLY A 93 -5.29 -2.81 -7.48
C GLY A 93 -5.44 -2.69 -9.00
N TRP A 94 -4.38 -2.26 -9.65
CA TRP A 94 -4.29 -2.17 -11.11
C TRP A 94 -3.54 -3.36 -11.70
N ASP A 95 -4.24 -4.39 -12.17
CA ASP A 95 -3.65 -5.60 -12.75
C ASP A 95 -2.68 -5.29 -13.90
N TRP A 96 -2.99 -4.26 -14.72
CA TRP A 96 -2.12 -3.85 -15.81
C TRP A 96 -0.71 -3.42 -15.32
N PHE A 97 -0.65 -2.77 -14.15
CA PHE A 97 0.62 -2.35 -13.56
C PHE A 97 1.43 -3.55 -13.08
N TYR A 98 0.80 -4.47 -12.37
CA TYR A 98 1.46 -5.70 -11.92
C TYR A 98 1.94 -6.55 -13.10
N ARG A 99 1.15 -6.62 -14.19
CA ARG A 99 1.57 -7.27 -15.45
C ARG A 99 2.79 -6.59 -16.07
N ALA A 100 2.78 -5.26 -16.14
CA ALA A 100 3.88 -4.48 -16.72
C ALA A 100 5.18 -4.59 -15.91
N THR A 101 5.08 -4.82 -14.60
CA THR A 101 6.24 -4.99 -13.69
C THR A 101 6.63 -6.46 -13.48
N GLY A 102 5.99 -7.41 -14.16
CA GLY A 102 6.28 -8.84 -14.00
C GLY A 102 5.79 -9.46 -12.69
N SER A 103 4.91 -8.77 -11.95
CA SER A 103 4.45 -9.19 -10.61
C SER A 103 2.99 -9.70 -10.62
N ALA A 104 2.42 -10.04 -11.77
CA ALA A 104 1.02 -10.42 -11.94
C ALA A 104 0.78 -11.93 -12.00
N ASP A 105 1.60 -12.70 -11.32
CA ASP A 105 1.37 -14.15 -11.16
C ASP A 105 0.34 -14.38 -10.04
N PHE A 106 -0.94 -14.33 -10.40
CA PHE A 106 -2.08 -14.48 -9.50
C PHE A 106 -2.86 -15.76 -9.81
N VAL A 107 -3.44 -16.40 -8.80
CA VAL A 107 -4.14 -17.69 -8.91
C VAL A 107 -5.26 -17.70 -9.96
N ASP A 108 -5.96 -16.59 -10.18
CA ASP A 108 -7.01 -16.45 -11.18
C ASP A 108 -6.53 -15.65 -12.43
N GLY A 109 -5.21 -15.46 -12.61
CA GLY A 109 -4.61 -14.67 -13.69
C GLY A 109 -4.90 -13.17 -13.62
N ARG A 110 -5.66 -12.73 -12.62
CA ARG A 110 -5.99 -11.34 -12.21
C ARG A 110 -6.25 -11.36 -10.71
N PHE A 111 -6.49 -10.19 -10.08
CA PHE A 111 -6.94 -10.23 -8.68
C PHE A 111 -8.25 -11.01 -8.55
N SER A 112 -8.31 -11.86 -7.53
CA SER A 112 -9.43 -12.79 -7.36
C SER A 112 -10.68 -12.08 -6.84
N GLU A 113 -11.81 -12.29 -7.52
CA GLU A 113 -13.12 -11.77 -7.11
C GLU A 113 -13.89 -12.76 -6.20
N ARG A 114 -13.22 -13.81 -5.74
CA ARG A 114 -13.75 -14.83 -4.83
C ARG A 114 -12.85 -15.01 -3.61
N ILE A 115 -13.39 -15.62 -2.57
CA ILE A 115 -12.56 -16.16 -1.49
C ILE A 115 -11.95 -17.47 -1.99
N VAL A 116 -10.62 -17.55 -1.93
CA VAL A 116 -9.82 -18.72 -2.34
C VAL A 116 -9.53 -19.54 -1.09
N PRO A 117 -10.15 -20.74 -0.91
CA PRO A 117 -10.03 -21.50 0.34
C PRO A 117 -8.59 -21.86 0.69
N GLU A 118 -7.76 -22.16 -0.31
CA GLU A 118 -6.37 -22.59 -0.17
C GLU A 118 -5.45 -21.47 0.31
N LEU A 119 -5.91 -20.21 0.24
CA LEU A 119 -5.18 -19.03 0.68
C LEU A 119 -5.65 -18.49 2.04
N GLN A 120 -6.58 -19.19 2.69
CA GLN A 120 -7.07 -18.82 4.01
C GLN A 120 -6.18 -19.44 5.12
N GLY A 121 -6.35 -18.94 6.35
CA GLY A 121 -5.63 -19.47 7.53
C GLY A 121 -4.17 -19.01 7.61
N VAL A 122 -3.87 -17.83 7.08
CA VAL A 122 -2.55 -17.20 7.22
C VAL A 122 -2.24 -16.98 8.70
N GLN A 123 -1.01 -17.33 9.11
CA GLN A 123 -0.54 -17.28 10.49
C GLN A 123 0.62 -16.29 10.65
N VAL A 124 0.90 -15.93 11.90
CA VAL A 124 2.11 -15.20 12.26
C VAL A 124 3.36 -15.99 11.83
N GLY A 125 4.30 -15.31 11.19
CA GLY A 125 5.51 -15.90 10.59
C GLY A 125 5.37 -16.24 9.11
N ASP A 126 4.15 -16.26 8.55
CA ASP A 126 3.96 -16.43 7.10
C ASP A 126 4.49 -15.23 6.32
N THR A 127 4.90 -15.48 5.08
CA THR A 127 5.43 -14.44 4.19
C THR A 127 4.45 -14.14 3.05
N ILE A 128 4.18 -12.85 2.84
CA ILE A 128 3.35 -12.33 1.75
C ILE A 128 4.23 -11.54 0.78
N HIS A 129 4.38 -12.02 -0.44
CA HIS A 129 5.17 -11.34 -1.47
C HIS A 129 4.36 -10.23 -2.16
N ILE A 130 4.94 -9.03 -2.24
CA ILE A 130 4.44 -7.96 -3.13
C ILE A 130 4.91 -8.22 -4.55
N ASN A 131 6.19 -8.59 -4.69
CA ASN A 131 6.87 -9.01 -5.90
C ASN A 131 8.06 -9.90 -5.51
N ASP A 132 8.86 -10.33 -6.49
CA ASP A 132 10.00 -11.22 -6.25
C ASP A 132 11.12 -10.60 -5.37
N MET A 133 11.12 -9.27 -5.21
CA MET A 133 12.14 -8.54 -4.44
C MET A 133 11.65 -8.11 -3.05
N VAL A 134 10.34 -7.95 -2.86
CA VAL A 134 9.76 -7.39 -1.63
C VAL A 134 8.73 -8.35 -1.07
N ALA A 135 8.98 -8.78 0.14
CA ALA A 135 8.08 -9.62 0.92
C ALA A 135 7.82 -8.99 2.30
N TYR A 136 6.65 -9.26 2.83
CA TYR A 136 6.25 -8.90 4.18
C TYR A 136 6.09 -10.16 5.02
N GLU A 137 6.59 -10.12 6.25
CA GLU A 137 6.31 -11.12 7.26
C GLU A 137 5.03 -10.74 8.01
N VAL A 138 4.15 -11.69 8.23
CA VAL A 138 2.94 -11.52 9.03
C VAL A 138 3.31 -11.58 10.51
N VAL A 139 3.07 -10.50 11.24
CA VAL A 139 3.38 -10.39 12.67
C VAL A 139 2.13 -10.39 13.54
N ARG A 140 0.96 -10.23 12.94
CA ARG A 140 -0.33 -10.31 13.60
C ARG A 140 -1.41 -10.78 12.61
N ALA A 141 -2.20 -11.77 13.01
CA ALA A 141 -3.29 -12.33 12.22
C ALA A 141 -4.48 -12.64 13.13
N ASP A 142 -5.26 -11.61 13.47
CA ASP A 142 -6.46 -11.71 14.30
C ASP A 142 -7.70 -11.69 13.39
N PRO A 143 -8.39 -12.85 13.19
CA PRO A 143 -9.49 -12.95 12.24
C PRO A 143 -10.61 -11.95 12.53
N GLY A 144 -10.97 -11.16 11.52
CA GLY A 144 -12.04 -10.16 11.61
C GLY A 144 -11.67 -8.87 12.38
N GLU A 145 -10.45 -8.76 12.92
CA GLU A 145 -10.03 -7.61 13.73
C GLU A 145 -8.79 -6.91 13.16
N ALA A 146 -7.68 -7.64 12.93
CA ALA A 146 -6.44 -7.04 12.47
C ALA A 146 -5.56 -8.03 11.69
N PHE A 147 -4.87 -7.50 10.68
CA PHE A 147 -3.84 -8.20 9.93
C PHE A 147 -2.65 -7.25 9.75
N VAL A 148 -1.51 -7.59 10.38
CA VAL A 148 -0.33 -6.73 10.39
C VAL A 148 0.86 -7.44 9.77
N MET A 149 1.51 -6.75 8.85
CA MET A 149 2.69 -7.23 8.14
C MET A 149 3.83 -6.23 8.27
N VAL A 150 5.06 -6.72 8.30
CA VAL A 150 6.28 -5.91 8.33
C VAL A 150 7.24 -6.34 7.23
N ALA A 151 7.95 -5.37 6.66
CA ALA A 151 9.04 -5.60 5.73
C ALA A 151 10.20 -4.66 6.04
N GLY A 152 11.40 -5.08 5.74
CA GLY A 152 12.58 -4.25 5.93
C GLY A 152 13.81 -5.06 6.30
N THR A 153 14.88 -4.34 6.55
CA THR A 153 16.17 -4.92 6.98
C THR A 153 16.30 -5.04 8.50
N LEU A 154 15.42 -4.35 9.25
CA LEU A 154 15.33 -4.48 10.70
C LEU A 154 14.35 -5.63 11.01
N THR A 155 14.89 -6.82 11.14
CA THR A 155 14.12 -7.97 11.66
C THR A 155 13.93 -7.84 13.17
N ALA A 156 13.04 -8.66 13.74
CA ALA A 156 12.81 -8.73 15.18
C ALA A 156 14.11 -8.89 16.00
N ASP A 157 15.12 -9.56 15.43
CA ASP A 157 16.44 -9.74 16.03
C ASP A 157 17.20 -8.42 16.21
N HIS A 158 17.09 -7.48 15.30
CA HIS A 158 17.73 -6.15 15.40
C HIS A 158 17.04 -5.26 16.45
N LEU A 159 15.72 -5.39 16.60
CA LEU A 159 14.95 -4.63 17.60
C LEU A 159 15.33 -5.01 19.05
N GLY A 160 15.82 -6.25 19.25
CA GLY A 160 16.26 -6.74 20.57
C GLY A 160 17.71 -6.43 20.95
N THR A 161 18.60 -6.18 19.99
CA THR A 161 20.05 -6.05 20.22
C THR A 161 20.55 -4.61 20.31
N GLY A 162 19.76 -3.61 19.91
CA GLY A 162 20.17 -2.21 19.87
C GLY A 162 21.21 -1.87 18.78
N SER A 163 21.55 -2.84 17.92
CA SER A 163 22.51 -2.66 16.83
C SER A 163 21.76 -2.40 15.53
N VAL A 164 21.77 -1.15 15.07
CA VAL A 164 21.15 -0.73 13.80
C VAL A 164 22.20 -0.76 12.70
N PRO A 165 21.96 -1.47 11.56
CA PRO A 165 22.85 -1.41 10.41
C PRO A 165 23.05 0.02 9.88
N GLU A 166 24.18 0.30 9.22
CA GLU A 166 24.45 1.60 8.61
C GLU A 166 23.38 1.97 7.56
N THR A 167 22.91 0.97 6.81
CA THR A 167 21.78 1.10 5.90
C THR A 167 20.65 0.18 6.35
N TRP A 168 19.51 0.77 6.61
CA TRP A 168 18.31 0.05 7.04
C TRP A 168 17.05 0.69 6.50
N SER A 169 16.02 -0.10 6.37
CA SER A 169 14.66 0.35 6.09
C SER A 169 13.68 -0.54 6.84
N GLU A 170 12.57 0.02 7.25
CA GLU A 170 11.47 -0.69 7.87
C GLU A 170 10.14 -0.15 7.34
N ASN A 171 9.18 -1.04 7.22
CA ASN A 171 7.84 -0.72 6.79
C ASN A 171 6.85 -1.64 7.49
N SER A 172 5.78 -1.09 8.02
CA SER A 172 4.65 -1.87 8.52
C SER A 172 3.38 -1.51 7.78
N MET A 173 2.53 -2.51 7.58
CA MET A 173 1.22 -2.38 6.96
C MET A 173 0.20 -3.07 7.87
N ALA A 174 -0.63 -2.28 8.54
CA ALA A 174 -1.67 -2.76 9.44
C ALA A 174 -3.06 -2.53 8.83
N TRP A 175 -3.76 -3.62 8.59
CA TRP A 175 -5.17 -3.64 8.19
C TRP A 175 -6.01 -3.87 9.44
N VAL A 176 -6.81 -2.89 9.83
CA VAL A 176 -7.65 -2.94 11.05
C VAL A 176 -9.10 -2.87 10.64
N LEU A 177 -9.89 -3.81 11.15
CA LEU A 177 -11.31 -3.94 10.86
C LEU A 177 -12.11 -3.58 12.12
N ARG A 178 -13.07 -2.68 11.95
CA ARG A 178 -14.00 -2.32 13.03
C ARG A 178 -15.42 -2.58 12.55
N PRO A 179 -16.20 -3.41 13.27
CA PRO A 179 -17.61 -3.59 12.92
C PRO A 179 -18.37 -2.27 12.99
N THR A 180 -19.28 -2.03 12.06
CA THR A 180 -20.21 -0.90 12.11
C THR A 180 -21.55 -1.33 12.69
N ALA A 181 -22.32 -0.39 13.24
CA ALA A 181 -23.65 -0.66 13.77
C ALA A 181 -24.63 -1.23 12.72
N ALA A 182 -24.37 -1.01 11.44
CA ALA A 182 -25.16 -1.54 10.33
C ALA A 182 -24.73 -2.96 9.89
N GLY A 183 -23.80 -3.61 10.60
CA GLY A 183 -23.28 -4.93 10.25
C GLY A 183 -22.19 -4.94 9.17
N GLY A 184 -21.76 -3.77 8.71
CA GLY A 184 -20.64 -3.61 7.79
C GLY A 184 -19.28 -3.50 8.51
N THR A 185 -18.26 -3.13 7.76
CA THR A 185 -16.88 -3.01 8.23
C THR A 185 -16.32 -1.61 7.96
N ARG A 186 -15.74 -0.99 8.96
CA ARG A 186 -14.81 0.13 8.80
C ARG A 186 -13.41 -0.43 8.66
N LEU A 187 -12.88 -0.42 7.45
CA LEU A 187 -11.52 -0.86 7.13
C LEU A 187 -10.56 0.32 7.24
N ILE A 188 -9.55 0.18 8.11
CA ILE A 188 -8.49 1.17 8.31
C ILE A 188 -7.17 0.52 7.88
N LEU A 189 -6.41 1.22 7.04
CA LEU A 189 -5.04 0.87 6.67
C LEU A 189 -4.09 1.89 7.29
N ARG A 190 -3.27 1.45 8.23
CA ARG A 190 -2.13 2.19 8.76
C ARG A 190 -0.85 1.68 8.12
N MET A 191 -0.11 2.57 7.47
CA MET A 191 1.24 2.29 6.97
C MET A 191 2.23 3.17 7.70
N ARG A 192 3.35 2.58 8.12
CA ARG A 192 4.44 3.27 8.78
C ARG A 192 5.75 2.86 8.10
N ALA A 193 6.62 3.84 7.89
CA ALA A 193 7.90 3.59 7.25
C ALA A 193 9.00 4.49 7.83
N ASP A 194 10.20 3.97 7.90
CA ASP A 194 11.41 4.72 8.19
C ASP A 194 12.63 4.05 7.55
N GLY A 195 13.77 4.75 7.54
CA GLY A 195 14.99 4.23 6.97
C GLY A 195 16.19 5.16 7.21
N SER A 196 17.37 4.63 6.94
CA SER A 196 18.63 5.36 7.04
C SER A 196 18.86 6.36 5.89
N GLU A 197 18.02 6.33 4.85
CA GLU A 197 18.19 7.21 3.69
C GLU A 197 18.19 8.67 4.09
N SER A 198 19.01 9.45 3.39
CA SER A 198 19.15 10.88 3.58
C SER A 198 19.16 11.65 2.26
N GLY A 199 19.07 12.95 2.32
CA GLY A 199 19.20 13.82 1.15
C GLY A 199 18.21 13.49 0.04
N PHE A 200 18.70 13.33 -1.19
CA PHE A 200 17.87 13.10 -2.38
C PHE A 200 17.14 11.75 -2.36
N ALA A 201 17.78 10.67 -1.89
CA ALA A 201 17.14 9.37 -1.79
C ALA A 201 15.91 9.43 -0.87
N ARG A 202 16.04 10.05 0.29
CA ARG A 202 14.94 10.29 1.21
C ARG A 202 13.82 11.12 0.58
N TRP A 203 14.20 12.17 -0.16
CA TRP A 203 13.20 13.00 -0.84
C TRP A 203 12.40 12.18 -1.87
N VAL A 204 13.05 11.29 -2.64
CA VAL A 204 12.38 10.39 -3.61
C VAL A 204 11.42 9.44 -2.88
N TRP A 205 11.85 8.84 -1.76
CA TRP A 205 11.01 7.96 -0.95
C TRP A 205 9.78 8.68 -0.40
N ASN A 206 9.98 9.80 0.25
CA ASN A 206 8.92 10.51 0.98
C ASN A 206 8.03 11.37 0.08
N GLY A 207 8.42 11.61 -1.15
CA GLY A 207 7.63 12.34 -2.13
C GLY A 207 7.00 11.38 -3.17
N PRO A 208 7.67 11.20 -4.32
CA PRO A 208 7.09 10.48 -5.45
C PRO A 208 6.70 9.03 -5.16
N LEU A 209 7.54 8.27 -4.46
CA LEU A 209 7.26 6.87 -4.17
C LEU A 209 6.12 6.72 -3.15
N ASN A 210 6.11 7.54 -2.10
CA ASN A 210 5.01 7.56 -1.14
C ASN A 210 3.69 7.97 -1.81
N PHE A 211 3.72 8.98 -2.69
CA PHE A 211 2.54 9.38 -3.46
C PHE A 211 2.00 8.23 -4.33
N GLY A 212 2.88 7.55 -5.07
CA GLY A 212 2.53 6.36 -5.83
C GLY A 212 1.93 5.27 -4.93
N GLY A 213 2.58 4.95 -3.83
CA GLY A 213 2.10 3.99 -2.82
C GLY A 213 0.73 4.37 -2.23
N ALA A 214 0.49 5.67 -2.01
CA ALA A 214 -0.80 6.17 -1.53
C ALA A 214 -1.93 5.95 -2.56
N LEU A 215 -1.65 6.15 -3.85
CA LEU A 215 -2.61 5.86 -4.92
C LEU A 215 -2.90 4.36 -5.04
N PHE A 216 -1.85 3.52 -4.94
CA PHE A 216 -2.00 2.06 -4.94
C PHE A 216 -2.81 1.56 -3.76
N SER A 217 -2.49 1.97 -2.54
CA SER A 217 -3.23 1.57 -1.34
C SER A 217 -4.70 2.00 -1.39
N ARG A 218 -4.98 3.23 -1.84
CA ARG A 218 -6.36 3.68 -2.08
C ARG A 218 -7.09 2.78 -3.08
N LYS A 219 -6.44 2.44 -4.21
CA LYS A 219 -7.03 1.57 -5.24
C LYS A 219 -7.29 0.17 -4.70
N THR A 220 -6.35 -0.40 -3.94
CA THR A 220 -6.50 -1.68 -3.25
C THR A 220 -7.70 -1.67 -2.30
N MET A 221 -7.83 -0.66 -1.44
CA MET A 221 -8.97 -0.54 -0.51
C MET A 221 -10.30 -0.45 -1.23
N ILE A 222 -10.39 0.29 -2.34
CA ILE A 222 -11.59 0.36 -3.19
C ILE A 222 -11.87 -0.99 -3.85
N GLY A 223 -10.84 -1.72 -4.27
CA GLY A 223 -10.98 -3.06 -4.83
C GLY A 223 -11.52 -4.06 -3.81
N ILE A 224 -10.94 -4.09 -2.62
CA ILE A 224 -11.44 -4.90 -1.49
C ILE A 224 -12.92 -4.57 -1.19
N LYS A 225 -13.25 -3.27 -1.08
CA LYS A 225 -14.63 -2.82 -0.84
C LYS A 225 -15.59 -3.42 -1.88
N ARG A 226 -15.32 -3.22 -3.16
CA ARG A 226 -16.20 -3.70 -4.25
C ARG A 226 -16.36 -5.22 -4.22
N THR A 227 -15.26 -5.94 -4.06
CA THR A 227 -15.28 -7.41 -4.01
C THR A 227 -16.03 -7.92 -2.79
N ALA A 228 -15.79 -7.34 -1.62
CA ALA A 228 -16.48 -7.74 -0.39
C ALA A 228 -17.99 -7.49 -0.45
N GLU A 229 -18.42 -6.33 -0.94
CA GLU A 229 -19.82 -5.97 -1.09
C GLU A 229 -20.55 -6.87 -2.11
N THR A 230 -19.86 -7.22 -3.22
CA THR A 230 -20.39 -8.19 -4.20
C THR A 230 -20.56 -9.57 -3.56
N LEU A 231 -19.59 -10.04 -2.81
CA LEU A 231 -19.66 -11.35 -2.14
C LEU A 231 -20.72 -11.39 -1.03
N ALA A 232 -20.89 -10.29 -0.30
CA ALA A 232 -21.90 -10.19 0.76
C ALA A 232 -23.31 -10.16 0.18
N SER A 233 -23.54 -9.51 -0.97
CA SER A 233 -24.85 -9.45 -1.63
C SER A 233 -25.25 -10.75 -2.32
N ALA A 234 -24.33 -11.67 -2.53
CA ALA A 234 -24.57 -12.98 -3.16
C ALA A 234 -24.84 -14.11 -2.13
N ARG A 235 -24.75 -13.82 -0.83
CA ARG A 235 -25.06 -14.73 0.28
C ARG A 235 -26.54 -14.66 0.65
#